data_df97bc34956e0c83a5b470409ffdf22b
#
_entry.id   df97bc34956e0c83a5b470409ffdf22b
#
_cell.length_a   1.000
_cell.length_b   1.000
_cell.length_c   1.000
_cell.angle_alpha   90.00
_cell.angle_beta   90.00
_cell.angle_gamma   90.00
#
_symmetry.space_group_name_H-M   'P 1'
#
loop_
_entity.id
_entity.type
_entity.pdbx_description
1 polymer ?
#
loop_
_entity_poly.entity_id
_entity_poly.type
_entity_poly.pdbx_seq_one_letter_code
_entity_poly.pdbx_strand_id
1 'polypeptide(L)'
;MRYAFLKHMKEHEAHAAQRGLGLRTYVVGSEGEETRLEAERIGHHYIEVDNKPLGAKFNAAVRMALDDGVDYVLIMGSDTFFMPSLWDQYRDLINAGIKYVGIRDLYMWDWNNDDARYWEGYGGDRFGEPIGCGRLIHKSLIKGGLYDSHRNSSLDASASRRLPKATVISCRQDLLVSCKEELSITPITRFPDAERVDHTMFLPLIP
;
A
#
# COMPACT_ATOMS: atom_id res chain seq x y z
N MET A 1 -9.71 -12.01 3.58
CA MET A 1 -8.72 -11.16 2.88
C MET A 1 -7.56 -10.70 3.78
N ARG A 2 -7.78 -10.12 4.95
CA ARG A 2 -6.77 -9.58 5.88
C ARG A 2 -5.65 -10.57 6.24
N TYR A 3 -5.97 -11.79 6.64
CA TYR A 3 -4.96 -12.80 7.00
C TYR A 3 -4.15 -13.28 5.80
N ALA A 4 -4.78 -13.35 4.62
CA ALA A 4 -4.07 -13.62 3.37
C ALA A 4 -3.04 -12.51 3.08
N PHE A 5 -3.41 -11.25 3.30
CA PHE A 5 -2.47 -10.13 3.13
C PHE A 5 -1.29 -10.19 4.12
N LEU A 6 -1.52 -10.54 5.38
CA LEU A 6 -0.42 -10.67 6.35
C LEU A 6 0.57 -11.77 5.93
N LYS A 7 0.10 -12.91 5.46
CA LYS A 7 0.94 -13.98 4.91
C LYS A 7 1.70 -13.52 3.68
N HIS A 8 1.02 -12.87 2.74
CA HIS A 8 1.61 -12.30 1.54
C HIS A 8 2.77 -11.36 1.89
N MET A 9 2.59 -10.45 2.86
CA MET A 9 3.67 -9.58 3.30
C MET A 9 4.83 -10.33 3.93
N LYS A 10 4.58 -11.45 4.62
CA LYS A 10 5.66 -12.29 5.17
C LYS A 10 6.50 -12.95 4.08
N GLU A 11 5.88 -13.43 3.02
CA GLU A 11 6.58 -13.96 1.84
C GLU A 11 7.39 -12.85 1.16
N HIS A 12 6.85 -11.64 1.09
CA HIS A 12 7.54 -10.48 0.53
C HIS A 12 8.77 -10.03 1.33
N GLU A 13 8.85 -10.30 2.63
CA GLU A 13 10.08 -10.08 3.40
C GLU A 13 11.24 -10.93 2.82
N ALA A 14 10.97 -12.19 2.47
CA ALA A 14 11.98 -13.04 1.83
C ALA A 14 12.33 -12.56 0.41
N HIS A 15 11.34 -12.16 -0.38
CA HIS A 15 11.58 -11.65 -1.73
C HIS A 15 12.38 -10.35 -1.74
N ALA A 16 12.13 -9.45 -0.79
CA ALA A 16 12.89 -8.22 -0.61
C ALA A 16 14.35 -8.54 -0.19
N ALA A 17 14.52 -9.48 0.75
CA ALA A 17 15.86 -9.90 1.21
C ALA A 17 16.72 -10.49 0.09
N GLN A 18 16.14 -11.29 -0.82
CA GLN A 18 16.82 -11.81 -2.01
C GLN A 18 17.34 -10.69 -2.93
N ARG A 19 16.80 -9.49 -2.82
CA ARG A 19 17.17 -8.30 -3.59
C ARG A 19 18.05 -7.32 -2.81
N GLY A 20 18.49 -7.73 -1.62
CA GLY A 20 19.33 -6.90 -0.74
C GLY A 20 18.56 -5.82 0.01
N LEU A 21 17.23 -5.90 0.08
CA LEU A 21 16.38 -4.99 0.83
C LEU A 21 15.95 -5.62 2.16
N GLY A 22 16.19 -4.94 3.29
CA GLY A 22 15.63 -5.32 4.58
C GLY A 22 14.18 -4.83 4.69
N LEU A 23 13.21 -5.74 4.72
CA LEU A 23 11.79 -5.41 4.90
C LEU A 23 11.31 -5.84 6.28
N ARG A 24 10.58 -4.96 6.96
CA ARG A 24 9.82 -5.24 8.19
C ARG A 24 8.39 -4.77 8.01
N THR A 25 7.44 -5.56 8.44
CA THR A 25 6.01 -5.24 8.33
C THR A 25 5.48 -4.69 9.65
N TYR A 26 4.87 -3.52 9.59
CA TYR A 26 4.20 -2.83 10.70
C TYR A 26 2.71 -2.79 10.44
N VAL A 27 1.95 -3.47 11.27
CA VAL A 27 0.50 -3.58 11.16
C VAL A 27 -0.16 -2.62 12.15
N VAL A 28 -0.99 -1.71 11.64
CA VAL A 28 -1.86 -0.88 12.46
C VAL A 28 -3.29 -1.38 12.36
N GLY A 29 -3.76 -2.04 13.40
CA GLY A 29 -5.08 -2.66 13.48
C GLY A 29 -6.07 -1.89 14.33
N SER A 30 -7.34 -2.23 14.20
CA SER A 30 -8.47 -1.75 15.03
C SER A 30 -9.52 -2.83 15.22
N GLU A 31 -9.16 -4.06 14.88
CA GLU A 31 -10.08 -5.19 14.82
C GLU A 31 -9.91 -6.15 16.00
N GLY A 32 -9.13 -5.74 17.01
CA GLY A 32 -8.99 -6.45 18.28
C GLY A 32 -7.97 -7.59 18.28
N GLU A 33 -8.08 -8.39 19.34
CA GLU A 33 -7.10 -9.37 19.76
C GLU A 33 -6.73 -10.43 18.72
N GLU A 34 -7.70 -10.92 17.95
CA GLU A 34 -7.48 -11.96 16.94
C GLU A 34 -6.51 -11.49 15.85
N THR A 35 -6.68 -10.24 15.36
CA THR A 35 -5.77 -9.67 14.37
C THR A 35 -4.38 -9.44 14.94
N ARG A 36 -4.29 -9.01 16.21
CA ARG A 36 -3.02 -8.83 16.91
C ARG A 36 -2.26 -10.15 17.00
N LEU A 37 -2.92 -11.19 17.53
CA LEU A 37 -2.30 -12.51 17.69
C LEU A 37 -1.82 -13.10 16.36
N GLU A 38 -2.59 -12.95 15.29
CA GLU A 38 -2.18 -13.47 13.98
C GLU A 38 -1.00 -12.68 13.41
N ALA A 39 -0.98 -11.36 13.51
CA ALA A 39 0.13 -10.53 13.07
C ALA A 39 1.43 -10.89 13.81
N GLU A 40 1.37 -11.00 15.14
CA GLU A 40 2.50 -11.38 16.00
C GLU A 40 2.97 -12.80 15.74
N ARG A 41 2.04 -13.77 15.53
CA ARG A 41 2.36 -15.16 15.20
C ARG A 41 3.16 -15.29 13.89
N ILE A 42 2.90 -14.43 12.92
CA ILE A 42 3.61 -14.38 11.64
C ILE A 42 4.93 -13.62 11.79
N GLY A 43 5.12 -12.88 12.89
CA GLY A 43 6.33 -12.10 13.18
C GLY A 43 6.29 -10.67 12.66
N HIS A 44 5.09 -10.10 12.51
CA HIS A 44 4.91 -8.68 12.21
C HIS A 44 4.81 -7.84 13.48
N HIS A 45 5.25 -6.59 13.40
CA HIS A 45 5.03 -5.61 14.46
C HIS A 45 3.57 -5.15 14.42
N TYR A 46 2.89 -5.14 15.58
CA TYR A 46 1.49 -4.74 15.67
C TYR A 46 1.28 -3.61 16.66
N ILE A 47 0.43 -2.67 16.29
CA ILE A 47 -0.11 -1.66 17.19
C ILE A 47 -1.62 -1.54 16.99
N GLU A 48 -2.38 -1.53 18.09
CA GLU A 48 -3.81 -1.27 18.04
C GLU A 48 -4.08 0.22 18.15
N VAL A 49 -4.86 0.75 17.21
CA VAL A 49 -5.25 2.15 17.13
C VAL A 49 -6.69 2.23 16.65
N ASP A 50 -7.45 3.16 17.19
CA ASP A 50 -8.82 3.42 16.73
C ASP A 50 -8.89 3.59 15.22
N ASN A 51 -9.93 3.04 14.60
CA ASN A 51 -10.10 3.10 13.15
C ASN A 51 -10.35 4.52 12.62
N LYS A 52 -10.67 5.44 13.49
CA LYS A 52 -10.92 6.85 13.12
C LYS A 52 -10.25 7.79 14.14
N PRO A 53 -9.60 8.87 13.66
CA PRO A 53 -9.39 9.25 12.25
C PRO A 53 -8.36 8.37 11.54
N LEU A 54 -8.59 8.01 10.29
CA LEU A 54 -7.67 7.18 9.50
C LEU A 54 -6.27 7.78 9.36
N GLY A 55 -6.17 9.11 9.24
CA GLY A 55 -4.88 9.79 9.15
C GLY A 55 -4.03 9.60 10.41
N ALA A 56 -4.66 9.63 11.61
CA ALA A 56 -3.97 9.33 12.87
C ALA A 56 -3.51 7.87 12.92
N LYS A 57 -4.38 6.94 12.50
CA LYS A 57 -4.08 5.49 12.44
C LYS A 57 -2.85 5.21 11.58
N PHE A 58 -2.81 5.72 10.34
CA PHE A 58 -1.65 5.54 9.47
C PHE A 58 -0.38 6.22 10.01
N ASN A 59 -0.50 7.41 10.58
CA ASN A 59 0.65 8.10 11.18
C ASN A 59 1.24 7.34 12.37
N ALA A 60 0.43 6.58 13.12
CA ALA A 60 0.92 5.74 14.22
C ALA A 60 1.83 4.62 13.69
N ALA A 61 1.45 3.91 12.63
CA ALA A 61 2.30 2.89 12.00
C ALA A 61 3.58 3.50 11.42
N VAL A 62 3.48 4.65 10.75
CA VAL A 62 4.64 5.37 10.21
C VAL A 62 5.61 5.75 11.33
N ARG A 63 5.12 6.24 12.46
CA ARG A 63 5.96 6.59 13.61
C ARG A 63 6.68 5.38 14.16
N MET A 64 5.97 4.27 14.39
CA MET A 64 6.58 3.03 14.88
C MET A 64 7.72 2.57 13.97
N ALA A 65 7.52 2.58 12.65
CA ALA A 65 8.57 2.21 11.70
C ALA A 65 9.77 3.17 11.78
N LEU A 66 9.53 4.48 11.89
CA LEU A 66 10.61 5.48 12.00
C LEU A 66 11.40 5.36 13.31
N ASP A 67 10.73 5.04 14.42
CA ASP A 67 11.36 4.83 15.73
C ASP A 67 12.29 3.60 15.70
N ASP A 68 11.99 2.59 14.88
CA ASP A 68 12.85 1.43 14.62
C ASP A 68 14.01 1.73 13.63
N GLY A 69 14.13 2.96 13.18
CA GLY A 69 15.28 3.43 12.41
C GLY A 69 15.30 3.04 10.93
N VAL A 70 14.13 2.70 10.33
CA VAL A 70 14.04 2.39 8.89
C VAL A 70 14.44 3.60 8.04
N ASP A 71 14.98 3.34 6.85
CA ASP A 71 15.34 4.41 5.90
C ASP A 71 14.16 4.82 5.03
N TYR A 72 13.30 3.87 4.66
CA TYR A 72 12.12 4.09 3.83
C TYR A 72 10.89 3.47 4.48
N VAL A 73 9.75 4.11 4.28
CA VAL A 73 8.43 3.59 4.65
C VAL A 73 7.65 3.29 3.38
N LEU A 74 7.16 2.06 3.22
CA LEU A 74 6.24 1.65 2.16
C LEU A 74 4.83 1.58 2.73
N ILE A 75 3.90 2.31 2.12
CA ILE A 75 2.49 2.33 2.52
C ILE A 75 1.71 1.33 1.67
N MET A 76 1.07 0.37 2.34
CA MET A 76 0.23 -0.65 1.69
C MET A 76 -1.14 -0.72 2.35
N GLY A 77 -2.17 -1.00 1.56
CA GLY A 77 -3.50 -1.36 2.07
C GLY A 77 -3.55 -2.85 2.42
N SER A 78 -4.33 -3.22 3.43
CA SER A 78 -4.53 -4.62 3.84
C SER A 78 -5.33 -5.46 2.83
N ASP A 79 -5.74 -4.85 1.73
CA ASP A 79 -6.45 -5.44 0.60
C ASP A 79 -5.60 -5.48 -0.69
N THR A 80 -4.30 -5.19 -0.60
CA THR A 80 -3.43 -4.96 -1.78
C THR A 80 -2.38 -6.04 -1.91
N PHE A 81 -2.39 -6.78 -3.01
CA PHE A 81 -1.45 -7.84 -3.36
C PHE A 81 -0.62 -7.40 -4.58
N PHE A 82 0.61 -7.89 -4.71
CA PHE A 82 1.49 -7.51 -5.81
C PHE A 82 2.55 -8.56 -6.11
N MET A 83 3.12 -8.53 -7.32
CA MET A 83 4.18 -9.45 -7.72
C MET A 83 5.51 -9.10 -7.06
N PRO A 84 6.35 -10.11 -6.74
CA PRO A 84 7.69 -9.88 -6.18
C PRO A 84 8.61 -9.03 -7.06
N SER A 85 8.36 -8.95 -8.36
CA SER A 85 9.12 -8.11 -9.33
C SER A 85 9.04 -6.61 -9.00
N LEU A 86 7.99 -6.15 -8.30
CA LEU A 86 7.89 -4.76 -7.85
C LEU A 86 9.07 -4.34 -6.95
N TRP A 87 9.66 -5.30 -6.21
CA TRP A 87 10.85 -5.03 -5.40
C TRP A 87 12.09 -4.71 -6.24
N ASP A 88 12.19 -5.20 -7.47
CA ASP A 88 13.28 -4.85 -8.38
C ASP A 88 13.22 -3.37 -8.75
N GLN A 89 12.03 -2.86 -9.06
CA GLN A 89 11.84 -1.44 -9.34
C GLN A 89 12.16 -0.57 -8.11
N TYR A 90 11.66 -0.94 -6.93
CA TYR A 90 11.96 -0.17 -5.71
C TYR A 90 13.45 -0.17 -5.38
N ARG A 91 14.14 -1.33 -5.47
CA ARG A 91 15.59 -1.45 -5.25
C ARG A 91 16.36 -0.51 -6.19
N ASP A 92 16.05 -0.53 -7.46
CA ASP A 92 16.77 0.27 -8.45
C ASP A 92 16.58 1.77 -8.21
N LEU A 93 15.38 2.20 -7.83
CA LEU A 93 15.10 3.58 -7.47
C LEU A 93 15.74 4.02 -6.15
N ILE A 94 15.77 3.14 -5.14
CA ILE A 94 16.50 3.37 -3.88
C ILE A 94 17.99 3.56 -4.17
N ASN A 95 18.58 2.67 -4.99
CA ASN A 95 20.00 2.74 -5.37
C ASN A 95 20.33 4.00 -6.18
N ALA A 96 19.37 4.51 -6.96
CA ALA A 96 19.47 5.79 -7.64
C ALA A 96 19.28 7.03 -6.72
N GLY A 97 19.07 6.81 -5.42
CA GLY A 97 18.87 7.88 -4.43
C GLY A 97 17.51 8.57 -4.48
N ILE A 98 16.52 7.96 -5.13
CA ILE A 98 15.16 8.51 -5.19
C ILE A 98 14.48 8.40 -3.82
N LYS A 99 14.05 9.53 -3.30
CA LYS A 99 13.48 9.63 -1.95
C LYS A 99 11.98 9.46 -1.87
N TYR A 100 11.26 9.58 -2.98
CA TYR A 100 9.82 9.36 -3.04
C TYR A 100 9.42 8.71 -4.35
N VAL A 101 8.95 7.49 -4.24
CA VAL A 101 8.38 6.71 -5.33
C VAL A 101 6.90 6.50 -5.06
N GLY A 102 6.08 6.56 -6.08
CA GLY A 102 4.68 6.23 -5.99
C GLY A 102 4.21 5.43 -7.19
N ILE A 103 3.15 4.67 -7.02
CA ILE A 103 2.49 3.94 -8.10
C ILE A 103 1.38 4.83 -8.65
N ARG A 104 1.28 4.92 -9.98
CA ARG A 104 0.32 5.77 -10.66
C ARG A 104 -1.03 5.09 -10.86
N ASP A 105 -1.02 3.80 -11.11
CA ASP A 105 -2.12 2.97 -11.59
C ASP A 105 -2.30 1.72 -10.72
N LEU A 106 -3.42 1.04 -10.82
CA LEU A 106 -3.62 -0.25 -10.15
C LEU A 106 -4.70 -1.09 -10.82
N TYR A 107 -4.63 -2.38 -10.54
CA TYR A 107 -5.74 -3.28 -10.77
C TYR A 107 -6.68 -3.30 -9.57
N MET A 108 -7.96 -3.47 -9.81
CA MET A 108 -8.98 -3.67 -8.79
C MET A 108 -9.74 -4.95 -9.11
N TRP A 109 -10.03 -5.74 -8.10
CA TRP A 109 -10.81 -6.96 -8.25
C TRP A 109 -11.88 -7.08 -7.16
N ASP A 110 -13.13 -7.00 -7.56
CA ASP A 110 -14.27 -7.39 -6.73
C ASP A 110 -14.49 -8.90 -6.90
N TRP A 111 -13.92 -9.67 -6.01
CA TRP A 111 -13.92 -11.13 -6.05
C TRP A 111 -15.30 -11.76 -5.82
N ASN A 112 -16.25 -11.02 -5.21
CA ASN A 112 -17.61 -11.51 -5.02
C ASN A 112 -18.43 -11.47 -6.31
N ASN A 113 -18.08 -10.55 -7.22
CA ASN A 113 -18.79 -10.32 -8.47
C ASN A 113 -17.95 -10.65 -9.71
N ASP A 114 -16.73 -11.17 -9.55
CA ASP A 114 -15.74 -11.39 -10.62
C ASP A 114 -15.53 -10.15 -11.52
N ASP A 115 -15.73 -8.94 -10.95
CA ASP A 115 -15.51 -7.68 -11.68
C ASP A 115 -14.06 -7.24 -11.44
N ALA A 116 -13.24 -7.34 -12.45
CA ALA A 116 -11.84 -6.95 -12.44
C ALA A 116 -11.60 -5.79 -13.41
N ARG A 117 -10.87 -4.78 -12.95
CA ARG A 117 -10.61 -3.55 -13.72
C ARG A 117 -9.19 -3.05 -13.53
N TYR A 118 -8.67 -2.45 -14.60
CA TYR A 118 -7.45 -1.66 -14.56
C TYR A 118 -7.79 -0.17 -14.57
N TRP A 119 -7.27 0.56 -13.60
CA TRP A 119 -7.42 2.00 -13.48
C TRP A 119 -6.07 2.69 -13.72
N GLU A 120 -6.01 3.56 -14.72
CA GLU A 120 -4.79 4.26 -15.15
C GLU A 120 -4.30 5.33 -14.18
N GLY A 121 -5.04 5.58 -13.09
CA GLY A 121 -4.69 6.58 -12.10
C GLY A 121 -5.50 7.88 -12.23
N TYR A 122 -5.03 8.89 -11.53
CA TYR A 122 -5.71 10.18 -11.50
C TYR A 122 -5.56 10.95 -12.81
N GLY A 123 -6.68 11.49 -13.30
CA GLY A 123 -6.74 12.40 -14.44
C GLY A 123 -6.86 13.87 -14.04
N GLY A 124 -6.98 14.76 -15.04
CA GLY A 124 -7.16 16.20 -14.83
C GLY A 124 -6.01 16.82 -14.04
N ASP A 125 -6.35 17.69 -13.10
CA ASP A 125 -5.36 18.42 -12.26
C ASP A 125 -4.50 17.49 -11.36
N ARG A 126 -4.89 16.23 -11.22
CA ARG A 126 -4.19 15.22 -10.43
C ARG A 126 -3.34 14.27 -11.27
N PHE A 127 -3.24 14.53 -12.57
CA PHE A 127 -2.47 13.65 -13.47
C PHE A 127 -1.03 13.44 -12.98
N GLY A 128 -0.63 12.18 -12.85
CA GLY A 128 0.69 11.80 -12.36
C GLY A 128 0.85 11.86 -10.83
N GLU A 129 -0.22 12.10 -10.06
CA GLU A 129 -0.20 11.87 -8.63
C GLU A 129 -0.18 10.36 -8.33
N PRO A 130 0.63 9.89 -7.36
CA PRO A 130 0.61 8.50 -6.96
C PRO A 130 -0.69 8.16 -6.22
N ILE A 131 -1.14 6.92 -6.39
CA ILE A 131 -2.24 6.33 -5.61
C ILE A 131 -1.83 6.11 -4.15
N GLY A 132 -2.78 5.72 -3.29
CA GLY A 132 -2.56 5.57 -1.85
C GLY A 132 -1.60 4.43 -1.48
N CYS A 133 -1.73 3.29 -2.13
CA CYS A 133 -0.87 2.14 -1.89
C CYS A 133 0.40 2.19 -2.76
N GLY A 134 1.45 1.50 -2.30
CA GLY A 134 2.73 1.43 -3.02
C GLY A 134 3.56 2.72 -2.96
N ARG A 135 3.32 3.61 -2.00
CA ARG A 135 4.15 4.78 -1.78
C ARG A 135 5.38 4.42 -0.95
N LEU A 136 6.55 4.50 -1.55
CA LEU A 136 7.84 4.31 -0.89
C LEU A 136 8.47 5.69 -0.61
N ILE A 137 8.66 6.02 0.67
CA ILE A 137 9.00 7.37 1.12
C ILE A 137 10.20 7.29 2.06
N HIS A 138 11.29 8.00 1.71
CA HIS A 138 12.47 8.10 2.56
C HIS A 138 12.16 8.92 3.82
N LYS A 139 12.65 8.47 4.96
CA LYS A 139 12.41 9.10 6.29
C LYS A 139 12.67 10.60 6.32
N SER A 140 13.65 11.13 5.57
CA SER A 140 13.96 12.56 5.56
C SER A 140 12.83 13.46 5.02
N LEU A 141 11.84 12.89 4.34
CA LEU A 141 10.68 13.61 3.83
C LEU A 141 9.49 13.60 4.79
N ILE A 142 9.52 12.73 5.82
CA ILE A 142 8.41 12.58 6.75
C ILE A 142 8.65 13.48 7.96
N LYS A 143 8.08 14.69 7.91
CA LYS A 143 8.21 15.68 8.98
C LYS A 143 6.87 15.82 9.72
N GLY A 144 6.81 15.35 10.98
CA GLY A 144 5.62 15.51 11.82
C GLY A 144 4.40 14.68 11.42
N GLY A 145 4.58 13.67 10.57
CA GLY A 145 3.55 12.77 10.07
C GLY A 145 3.32 12.89 8.57
N LEU A 146 2.87 11.78 7.97
CA LEU A 146 2.65 11.67 6.54
C LEU A 146 1.28 12.21 6.12
N TYR A 147 0.28 12.03 6.98
CA TYR A 147 -1.12 12.38 6.72
C TYR A 147 -1.62 13.46 7.67
N ASP A 148 -2.66 14.17 7.25
CA ASP A 148 -3.47 14.98 8.16
C ASP A 148 -4.19 14.06 9.15
N SER A 149 -3.85 14.18 10.43
CA SER A 149 -4.33 13.27 11.48
C SER A 149 -5.84 13.32 11.71
N HIS A 150 -6.53 14.37 11.27
CA HIS A 150 -7.97 14.50 11.46
C HIS A 150 -8.81 13.92 10.30
N ARG A 151 -8.16 13.42 9.23
CA ARG A 151 -8.87 12.95 8.04
C ARG A 151 -9.28 11.49 8.13
N ASN A 152 -10.48 11.21 7.62
CA ASN A 152 -11.01 9.86 7.39
C ASN A 152 -11.06 9.47 5.91
N SER A 153 -10.76 10.42 5.00
CA SER A 153 -10.76 10.20 3.55
C SER A 153 -9.76 11.15 2.88
N SER A 154 -9.55 10.96 1.58
CA SER A 154 -8.64 11.81 0.78
C SER A 154 -7.20 11.85 1.35
N LEU A 155 -6.76 10.74 1.93
CA LEU A 155 -5.42 10.62 2.51
C LEU A 155 -4.33 10.82 1.45
N ASP A 156 -4.55 10.35 0.22
CA ASP A 156 -3.63 10.52 -0.91
C ASP A 156 -3.35 11.99 -1.19
N ALA A 157 -4.41 12.79 -1.30
CA ALA A 157 -4.30 14.22 -1.51
C ALA A 157 -3.65 14.92 -0.29
N SER A 158 -3.87 14.42 0.92
CA SER A 158 -3.21 14.93 2.12
C SER A 158 -1.70 14.67 2.08
N ALA A 159 -1.27 13.47 1.73
CA ALA A 159 0.15 13.12 1.57
C ALA A 159 0.80 13.91 0.41
N SER A 160 0.13 14.00 -0.75
CA SER A 160 0.65 14.73 -1.93
C SER A 160 0.90 16.21 -1.66
N ARG A 161 0.15 16.84 -0.75
CA ARG A 161 0.39 18.23 -0.34
C ARG A 161 1.58 18.41 0.61
N ARG A 162 2.01 17.36 1.28
CA ARG A 162 3.10 17.37 2.28
C ARG A 162 4.43 16.92 1.71
N LEU A 163 4.37 16.13 0.65
CA LEU A 163 5.54 15.54 0.01
C LEU A 163 5.91 16.28 -1.27
N PRO A 164 7.17 16.22 -1.70
CA PRO A 164 7.56 16.71 -3.03
C PRO A 164 6.88 15.87 -4.12
N LYS A 165 7.09 16.24 -5.39
CA LYS A 165 6.61 15.42 -6.51
C LYS A 165 7.28 14.05 -6.49
N ALA A 166 6.47 13.00 -6.60
CA ALA A 166 6.97 11.62 -6.66
C ALA A 166 7.61 11.30 -8.01
N THR A 167 8.59 10.40 -8.00
CA THR A 167 8.89 9.58 -9.17
C THR A 167 7.81 8.52 -9.25
N VAL A 168 7.04 8.49 -10.35
CA VAL A 168 5.93 7.55 -10.47
C VAL A 168 6.30 6.39 -11.39
N ILE A 169 5.89 5.19 -10.99
CA ILE A 169 6.01 3.95 -11.76
C ILE A 169 4.61 3.40 -12.08
N SER A 170 4.52 2.57 -13.12
CA SER A 170 3.30 1.83 -13.46
C SER A 170 3.39 0.43 -12.87
N CYS A 171 2.28 -0.06 -12.32
CA CYS A 171 2.18 -1.45 -11.85
C CYS A 171 1.67 -2.42 -12.92
N ARG A 172 1.51 -1.98 -14.16
CA ARG A 172 0.86 -2.78 -15.20
C ARG A 172 1.55 -4.13 -15.43
N GLN A 173 2.87 -4.20 -15.26
CA GLN A 173 3.65 -5.43 -15.38
C GLN A 173 3.80 -6.20 -14.05
N ASP A 174 3.72 -5.50 -12.92
CA ASP A 174 3.95 -6.07 -11.58
C ASP A 174 2.65 -6.40 -10.84
N LEU A 175 1.52 -6.32 -11.54
CA LEU A 175 0.19 -6.75 -11.11
C LEU A 175 -0.15 -6.32 -9.66
N LEU A 176 0.01 -5.03 -9.32
CA LEU A 176 -0.50 -4.56 -8.04
C LEU A 176 -2.03 -4.50 -8.11
N VAL A 177 -2.67 -5.35 -7.32
CA VAL A 177 -4.14 -5.48 -7.28
C VAL A 177 -4.68 -5.14 -5.90
N SER A 178 -5.71 -4.29 -5.85
CA SER A 178 -6.50 -4.04 -4.66
C SER A 178 -7.79 -4.84 -4.73
N CYS A 179 -7.93 -5.79 -3.82
CA CYS A 179 -9.13 -6.62 -3.69
C CYS A 179 -10.25 -5.82 -3.04
N LYS A 180 -11.38 -5.71 -3.72
CA LYS A 180 -12.53 -4.92 -3.28
C LYS A 180 -13.62 -5.81 -2.70
N GLU A 181 -14.22 -5.32 -1.65
CA GLU A 181 -15.40 -5.90 -1.01
C GLU A 181 -16.46 -4.81 -0.90
N GLU A 182 -17.70 -5.18 -0.58
CA GLU A 182 -18.82 -4.26 -0.43
C GLU A 182 -18.53 -3.13 0.59
N LEU A 183 -17.78 -3.44 1.65
CA LEU A 183 -17.41 -2.51 2.69
C LEU A 183 -16.11 -1.73 2.41
N SER A 184 -15.52 -1.88 1.23
CA SER A 184 -14.31 -1.15 0.87
C SER A 184 -14.56 0.37 0.89
N ILE A 185 -13.60 1.14 1.43
CA ILE A 185 -13.66 2.62 1.47
C ILE A 185 -13.86 3.21 0.08
N THR A 186 -13.29 2.55 -0.93
CA THR A 186 -13.41 2.93 -2.34
C THR A 186 -13.85 1.70 -3.14
N PRO A 187 -15.16 1.49 -3.32
CA PRO A 187 -15.66 0.35 -4.09
C PRO A 187 -15.35 0.50 -5.58
N ILE A 188 -15.28 -0.64 -6.27
CA ILE A 188 -14.95 -0.69 -7.70
C ILE A 188 -15.92 0.12 -8.57
N THR A 189 -17.15 0.28 -8.13
CA THR A 189 -18.20 1.05 -8.81
C THR A 189 -17.89 2.55 -8.96
N ARG A 190 -16.92 3.06 -8.19
CA ARG A 190 -16.43 4.45 -8.35
C ARG A 190 -15.56 4.65 -9.60
N PHE A 191 -15.21 3.59 -10.29
CA PHE A 191 -14.34 3.60 -11.46
C PHE A 191 -15.07 3.00 -12.68
N PRO A 192 -16.21 3.60 -13.13
CA PRO A 192 -17.02 3.04 -14.21
C PRO A 192 -16.27 2.95 -15.54
N ASP A 193 -15.33 3.88 -15.77
CA ASP A 193 -14.57 4.00 -17.01
C ASP A 193 -13.25 3.20 -16.99
N ALA A 194 -12.94 2.49 -15.89
CA ALA A 194 -11.75 1.65 -15.82
C ALA A 194 -11.88 0.45 -16.76
N GLU A 195 -10.79 0.11 -17.42
CA GLU A 195 -10.70 -1.00 -18.38
C GLU A 195 -11.03 -2.34 -17.68
N ARG A 196 -11.97 -3.11 -18.21
CA ARG A 196 -12.23 -4.47 -17.71
C ARG A 196 -11.11 -5.40 -18.13
N VAL A 197 -10.65 -6.23 -17.18
CA VAL A 197 -9.58 -7.20 -17.39
C VAL A 197 -10.00 -8.59 -16.91
N ASP A 198 -9.26 -9.62 -17.33
CA ASP A 198 -9.49 -10.98 -16.89
C ASP A 198 -8.95 -11.15 -15.45
N HIS A 199 -9.84 -11.46 -14.51
CA HIS A 199 -9.50 -11.64 -13.09
C HIS A 199 -8.58 -12.85 -12.86
N THR A 200 -8.53 -13.82 -13.76
CA THR A 200 -7.69 -15.02 -13.59
C THR A 200 -6.20 -14.69 -13.52
N MET A 201 -5.79 -13.54 -14.05
CA MET A 201 -4.41 -13.04 -13.93
C MET A 201 -3.97 -12.77 -12.48
N PHE A 202 -4.92 -12.61 -11.53
CA PHE A 202 -4.61 -12.33 -10.12
C PHE A 202 -4.55 -13.58 -9.25
N LEU A 203 -5.04 -14.72 -9.73
CA LEU A 203 -5.07 -15.97 -8.95
C LEU A 203 -3.70 -16.38 -8.39
N PRO A 204 -2.56 -16.16 -9.09
CA PRO A 204 -1.24 -16.46 -8.55
C PRO A 204 -0.81 -15.56 -7.37
N LEU A 205 -1.47 -14.41 -7.17
CA LEU A 205 -1.12 -13.43 -6.14
C LEU A 205 -1.81 -13.66 -4.81
N ILE A 206 -2.93 -14.35 -4.83
CA ILE A 206 -3.80 -14.49 -3.67
C ILE A 206 -3.68 -15.92 -3.14
N PRO A 207 -3.09 -16.10 -1.95
CA PRO A 207 -2.84 -17.40 -1.35
C PRO A 207 -4.10 -18.14 -0.91
#